data_a0b4ca143c59bfc027e2fe65e9efa20f
#
_entry.id   a0b4ca143c59bfc027e2fe65e9efa20f
#
_cell.length_a   1.000
_cell.length_b   1.000
_cell.length_c   1.000
_cell.angle_alpha   90.00
_cell.angle_beta   90.00
_cell.angle_gamma   90.00
#
_symmetry.space_group_name_H-M   'P 1'
#
loop_
_entity.id
_entity.type
_entity.pdbx_description
1 polymer ?
#
loop_
_entity_poly.entity_id
_entity_poly.type
_entity_poly.pdbx_seq_one_letter_code
_entity_poly.pdbx_strand_id
1 'polypeptide(L)'
;MSIFSKLFSRQSKAQPSSDTLRTTGVMTPEHKQLVEFYRDLKELLNKDKYLAVSDYKDLIPKYADIYNFFLAQKRAITLSFYCQQNDLQERWVEKFLDYYADFDDFKTIPASIEKHNKAYVDSHLKSEKTYLDNILKKVDPQINLDDEQRQVVLSDEDYTLVIAGAGAGKTTTVAAKVRYLVERKGINPEQILVISFTNKAVGELRDKINKGLGIPCPVTTFHSTGYAILRKKDAAGKTVVDGGFMFNVINNYLKGNILEQPELVDKLILFFGSYFDAPYEGDDLNTFFNYISKADFSTLKGNISEYTEEIINKRAGNRISIAHETLRSAHEVSIANFLFLNNIEYRYEKPYQYNIVRSHKPYTPDFTITQGDKVAYLEHFGITEDGRNNSEFCSTLY
;
A
#
# COMPACT_ATOMS: atom_id res chain seq x y z
N MET A 1 -35.24 -13.41 -6.01
CA MET A 1 -35.81 -12.38 -6.92
C MET A 1 -35.98 -11.09 -6.12
N SER A 2 -35.14 -10.11 -6.42
CA SER A 2 -35.02 -8.86 -5.66
C SER A 2 -36.27 -7.99 -5.82
N ILE A 3 -36.59 -7.23 -4.76
CA ILE A 3 -37.68 -6.24 -4.71
C ILE A 3 -37.58 -5.23 -5.87
N PHE A 4 -36.41 -5.01 -6.41
CA PHE A 4 -36.13 -4.16 -7.58
C PHE A 4 -36.77 -4.73 -8.87
N SER A 5 -36.74 -6.03 -9.10
CA SER A 5 -37.38 -6.61 -10.28
C SER A 5 -38.93 -6.47 -10.23
N LYS A 6 -39.53 -6.44 -9.02
CA LYS A 6 -40.94 -6.22 -8.85
C LYS A 6 -41.39 -4.76 -8.96
N LEU A 7 -40.50 -3.80 -8.73
CA LEU A 7 -40.79 -2.37 -8.93
C LEU A 7 -40.68 -1.96 -10.41
N PHE A 8 -39.84 -2.64 -11.18
CA PHE A 8 -39.58 -2.29 -12.59
C PHE A 8 -40.11 -3.33 -13.60
N SER A 9 -40.40 -4.59 -13.20
CA SER A 9 -40.89 -5.62 -14.10
C SER A 9 -42.40 -5.56 -14.37
N ARG A 10 -43.16 -4.62 -13.79
CA ARG A 10 -44.56 -4.37 -14.10
C ARG A 10 -44.82 -3.29 -15.14
N GLN A 11 -43.82 -2.91 -15.93
CA GLN A 11 -43.99 -1.90 -16.98
C GLN A 11 -43.87 -2.44 -18.41
N SER A 12 -44.37 -3.64 -18.69
CA SER A 12 -44.59 -4.00 -20.11
C SER A 12 -46.05 -4.18 -20.47
N LYS A 13 -47.00 -3.63 -19.74
CA LYS A 13 -48.39 -3.39 -20.23
C LYS A 13 -49.09 -2.44 -19.25
N ALA A 14 -48.96 -1.19 -19.50
CA ALA A 14 -49.83 -0.02 -19.31
C ALA A 14 -48.96 1.22 -19.11
N GLN A 15 -48.98 2.10 -20.08
CA GLN A 15 -48.67 3.50 -19.80
C GLN A 15 -49.57 3.91 -18.63
N PRO A 16 -49.04 4.42 -17.51
CA PRO A 16 -49.89 5.12 -16.58
C PRO A 16 -50.32 6.40 -17.29
N SER A 17 -51.61 6.47 -17.56
CA SER A 17 -52.29 7.70 -17.89
C SER A 17 -51.85 8.78 -16.89
N SER A 18 -51.66 9.99 -17.33
CA SER A 18 -51.26 11.20 -16.61
C SER A 18 -52.19 11.59 -15.43
N ASP A 19 -53.07 10.72 -14.99
CA ASP A 19 -54.17 11.02 -14.05
C ASP A 19 -54.04 10.45 -12.65
N THR A 20 -52.91 9.82 -12.28
CA THR A 20 -52.78 9.21 -10.96
C THR A 20 -51.83 9.91 -9.95
N LEU A 21 -51.50 11.16 -10.21
CA LEU A 21 -50.83 12.06 -9.26
C LEU A 21 -51.61 13.40 -9.15
N ARG A 22 -52.92 13.32 -8.88
CA ARG A 22 -53.66 14.47 -8.35
C ARG A 22 -53.50 14.49 -6.81
N THR A 23 -52.33 14.92 -6.34
CA THR A 23 -52.20 15.39 -4.96
C THR A 23 -52.63 16.85 -4.95
N THR A 24 -53.75 17.14 -4.31
CA THR A 24 -54.28 18.48 -4.04
C THR A 24 -53.49 19.22 -2.94
N GLY A 25 -52.35 18.70 -2.52
CA GLY A 25 -51.48 19.28 -1.52
C GLY A 25 -50.19 19.86 -2.15
N VAL A 26 -49.77 21.03 -1.66
CA VAL A 26 -48.43 21.58 -2.00
C VAL A 26 -47.36 20.63 -1.44
N MET A 27 -46.60 19.98 -2.31
CA MET A 27 -45.50 19.10 -1.89
C MET A 27 -44.52 19.87 -1.03
N THR A 28 -44.20 19.32 0.15
CA THR A 28 -43.17 19.89 1.03
C THR A 28 -41.80 19.90 0.36
N PRO A 29 -40.87 20.75 0.77
CA PRO A 29 -39.50 20.76 0.26
C PRO A 29 -38.83 19.38 0.38
N GLU A 30 -39.05 18.68 1.48
CA GLU A 30 -38.47 17.35 1.76
C GLU A 30 -39.08 16.30 0.82
N HIS A 31 -40.37 16.37 0.52
CA HIS A 31 -41.02 15.46 -0.43
C HIS A 31 -40.45 15.67 -1.82
N LYS A 32 -40.23 16.93 -2.27
CA LYS A 32 -39.63 17.22 -3.56
C LYS A 32 -38.22 16.68 -3.65
N GLN A 33 -37.39 16.86 -2.62
CA GLN A 33 -36.02 16.34 -2.59
C GLN A 33 -35.96 14.81 -2.58
N LEU A 34 -36.92 14.15 -1.91
CA LEU A 34 -37.04 12.69 -1.93
C LEU A 34 -37.34 12.20 -3.35
N VAL A 35 -38.25 12.82 -4.07
CA VAL A 35 -38.55 12.48 -5.47
C VAL A 35 -37.33 12.72 -6.36
N GLU A 36 -36.61 13.81 -6.13
CA GLU A 36 -35.39 14.15 -6.85
C GLU A 36 -34.30 13.08 -6.63
N PHE A 37 -34.09 12.63 -5.37
CA PHE A 37 -33.18 11.55 -5.07
C PHE A 37 -33.49 10.27 -5.88
N TYR A 38 -34.75 9.85 -5.91
CA TYR A 38 -35.13 8.65 -6.67
C TYR A 38 -34.97 8.83 -8.18
N ARG A 39 -35.16 10.02 -8.70
CA ARG A 39 -34.88 10.35 -10.10
C ARG A 39 -33.37 10.22 -10.38
N ASP A 40 -32.54 10.87 -9.57
CA ASP A 40 -31.09 10.85 -9.75
C ASP A 40 -30.52 9.43 -9.61
N LEU A 41 -30.99 8.68 -8.62
CA LEU A 41 -30.61 7.27 -8.44
C LEU A 41 -31.00 6.42 -9.66
N LYS A 42 -32.20 6.65 -10.20
CA LYS A 42 -32.67 5.94 -11.40
C LYS A 42 -31.84 6.32 -12.62
N GLU A 43 -31.54 7.59 -12.81
CA GLU A 43 -30.69 8.06 -13.89
C GLU A 43 -29.28 7.48 -13.79
N LEU A 44 -28.73 7.42 -12.59
CA LEU A 44 -27.43 6.79 -12.32
C LEU A 44 -27.44 5.31 -12.70
N LEU A 45 -28.40 4.52 -12.20
CA LEU A 45 -28.47 3.08 -12.42
C LEU A 45 -28.90 2.67 -13.84
N ASN A 46 -29.37 3.62 -14.66
CA ASN A 46 -29.71 3.38 -16.06
C ASN A 46 -28.54 3.69 -17.02
N LYS A 47 -27.42 4.22 -16.52
CA LYS A 47 -26.25 4.46 -17.37
C LYS A 47 -25.66 3.13 -17.87
N ASP A 48 -25.41 3.04 -19.16
CA ASP A 48 -24.72 1.88 -19.76
C ASP A 48 -23.22 2.01 -19.62
N LYS A 49 -22.74 2.03 -18.36
CA LYS A 49 -21.33 2.06 -18.02
C LYS A 49 -21.09 1.46 -16.65
N TYR A 50 -19.85 1.08 -16.36
CA TYR A 50 -19.40 0.79 -15.01
C TYR A 50 -19.51 2.06 -14.15
N LEU A 51 -20.08 1.97 -12.96
CA LEU A 51 -20.27 3.09 -12.04
C LEU A 51 -19.15 3.10 -11.00
N ALA A 52 -18.21 4.03 -11.15
CA ALA A 52 -17.16 4.28 -10.19
C ALA A 52 -17.64 5.16 -9.03
N VAL A 53 -16.88 5.21 -7.94
CA VAL A 53 -17.21 6.06 -6.76
C VAL A 53 -17.43 7.51 -7.16
N SER A 54 -16.64 8.04 -8.09
CA SER A 54 -16.78 9.41 -8.61
C SER A 54 -18.12 9.67 -9.28
N ASP A 55 -18.83 8.64 -9.75
CA ASP A 55 -20.13 8.80 -10.41
C ASP A 55 -21.29 9.04 -9.43
N TYR A 56 -21.16 8.61 -8.18
CA TYR A 56 -22.23 8.67 -7.21
C TYR A 56 -21.90 9.37 -5.88
N LYS A 57 -20.63 9.68 -5.63
CA LYS A 57 -20.21 10.34 -4.37
C LYS A 57 -20.94 11.66 -4.08
N ASP A 58 -21.34 12.40 -5.12
CA ASP A 58 -22.01 13.68 -4.97
C ASP A 58 -23.48 13.55 -4.52
N LEU A 59 -24.07 12.34 -4.56
CA LEU A 59 -25.39 12.09 -3.99
C LEU A 59 -25.39 12.25 -2.47
N ILE A 60 -24.27 11.95 -1.79
CA ILE A 60 -24.17 12.02 -0.34
C ILE A 60 -24.33 13.47 0.16
N PRO A 61 -23.46 14.43 -0.19
CA PRO A 61 -23.62 15.81 0.28
C PRO A 61 -24.91 16.46 -0.24
N LYS A 62 -25.38 16.09 -1.44
CA LYS A 62 -26.61 16.64 -2.03
C LYS A 62 -27.85 16.36 -1.19
N TYR A 63 -27.94 15.17 -0.59
CA TYR A 63 -29.14 14.72 0.15
C TYR A 63 -28.93 14.55 1.66
N ALA A 64 -27.84 15.05 2.21
CA ALA A 64 -27.50 14.94 3.63
C ALA A 64 -28.57 15.58 4.55
N ASP A 65 -29.07 16.76 4.19
CA ASP A 65 -30.03 17.50 4.99
C ASP A 65 -31.36 16.75 5.09
N ILE A 66 -31.87 16.26 3.98
CA ILE A 66 -33.13 15.48 3.98
C ILE A 66 -32.97 14.13 4.69
N TYR A 67 -31.77 13.49 4.58
CA TYR A 67 -31.48 12.28 5.33
C TYR A 67 -31.55 12.53 6.83
N ASN A 68 -30.85 13.56 7.31
CA ASN A 68 -30.85 13.94 8.72
C ASN A 68 -32.25 14.29 9.21
N PHE A 69 -33.04 15.00 8.41
CA PHE A 69 -34.41 15.33 8.72
C PHE A 69 -35.27 14.08 8.95
N PHE A 70 -35.32 13.15 7.98
CA PHE A 70 -36.12 11.93 8.12
C PHE A 70 -35.59 10.97 9.19
N LEU A 71 -34.27 10.91 9.38
CA LEU A 71 -33.66 10.13 10.45
C LEU A 71 -34.06 10.66 11.83
N ALA A 72 -34.15 11.98 11.99
CA ALA A 72 -34.63 12.61 13.22
C ALA A 72 -36.13 12.30 13.47
N GLN A 73 -36.97 12.34 12.44
CA GLN A 73 -38.38 11.93 12.53
C GLN A 73 -38.52 10.46 12.93
N LYS A 74 -37.71 9.59 12.35
CA LYS A 74 -37.70 8.14 12.69
C LYS A 74 -37.28 7.93 14.14
N ARG A 75 -36.24 8.62 14.61
CA ARG A 75 -35.77 8.53 16.01
C ARG A 75 -36.78 9.08 17.03
N ALA A 76 -37.50 10.12 16.66
CA ALA A 76 -38.56 10.70 17.49
C ALA A 76 -39.90 9.94 17.45
N ILE A 77 -39.99 8.86 16.63
CA ILE A 77 -41.20 8.06 16.42
C ILE A 77 -42.36 8.92 15.82
N THR A 78 -42.02 9.96 15.09
CA THR A 78 -42.96 10.88 14.46
C THR A 78 -43.04 10.72 12.94
N LEU A 79 -42.28 9.79 12.37
CA LEU A 79 -42.18 9.60 10.92
C LEU A 79 -43.52 9.22 10.28
N SER A 80 -44.26 8.26 10.84
CA SER A 80 -45.55 7.84 10.34
C SER A 80 -46.57 8.99 10.34
N PHE A 81 -46.58 9.80 11.42
CA PHE A 81 -47.47 10.96 11.54
C PHE A 81 -47.10 12.03 10.50
N TYR A 82 -45.80 12.32 10.33
CA TYR A 82 -45.34 13.26 9.31
C TYR A 82 -45.74 12.82 7.91
N CYS A 83 -45.51 11.54 7.59
CA CYS A 83 -45.85 10.98 6.29
C CYS A 83 -47.37 11.05 6.01
N GLN A 84 -48.19 10.73 7.01
CA GLN A 84 -49.66 10.81 6.88
C GLN A 84 -50.16 12.26 6.65
N GLN A 85 -49.59 13.23 7.39
CA GLN A 85 -49.97 14.62 7.23
C GLN A 85 -49.54 15.22 5.87
N ASN A 86 -48.50 14.73 5.24
CA ASN A 86 -47.95 15.25 4.01
C ASN A 86 -48.23 14.35 2.78
N ASP A 87 -49.16 13.41 2.89
CA ASP A 87 -49.50 12.45 1.84
C ASP A 87 -48.27 11.73 1.23
N LEU A 88 -47.31 11.39 2.11
CA LEU A 88 -46.06 10.73 1.77
C LEU A 88 -46.11 9.26 2.23
N GLN A 89 -45.71 8.35 1.36
CA GLN A 89 -45.69 6.93 1.73
C GLN A 89 -44.42 6.64 2.56
N GLU A 90 -44.59 6.27 3.80
CA GLU A 90 -43.53 5.96 4.76
C GLU A 90 -42.47 4.97 4.22
N ARG A 91 -42.92 3.93 3.52
CA ARG A 91 -42.02 2.97 2.86
C ARG A 91 -41.00 3.59 1.88
N TRP A 92 -41.30 4.74 1.28
CA TRP A 92 -40.37 5.45 0.40
C TRP A 92 -39.31 6.16 1.23
N VAL A 93 -39.69 6.73 2.34
CA VAL A 93 -38.75 7.38 3.26
C VAL A 93 -37.83 6.36 3.90
N GLU A 94 -38.37 5.23 4.36
CA GLU A 94 -37.54 4.13 4.91
C GLU A 94 -36.53 3.61 3.90
N LYS A 95 -36.96 3.36 2.67
CA LYS A 95 -36.04 2.93 1.59
C LYS A 95 -34.99 3.99 1.26
N PHE A 96 -35.35 5.26 1.29
CA PHE A 96 -34.40 6.35 1.11
C PHE A 96 -33.35 6.33 2.22
N LEU A 97 -33.76 6.18 3.47
CA LEU A 97 -32.84 6.10 4.61
C LEU A 97 -31.88 4.92 4.46
N ASP A 98 -32.37 3.75 4.03
CA ASP A 98 -31.54 2.58 3.82
C ASP A 98 -30.57 2.78 2.65
N TYR A 99 -31.02 3.34 1.53
CA TYR A 99 -30.16 3.64 0.39
C TYR A 99 -29.09 4.67 0.75
N TYR A 100 -29.48 5.74 1.41
CA TYR A 100 -28.54 6.79 1.79
C TYR A 100 -27.47 6.26 2.74
N ALA A 101 -27.85 5.47 3.74
CA ALA A 101 -26.91 4.85 4.67
C ALA A 101 -25.94 3.88 3.95
N ASP A 102 -26.42 3.13 2.96
CA ASP A 102 -25.59 2.26 2.12
C ASP A 102 -24.59 3.06 1.27
N PHE A 103 -25.00 4.22 0.74
CA PHE A 103 -24.12 5.11 -0.01
C PHE A 103 -23.12 5.88 0.86
N ASP A 104 -23.46 6.16 2.13
CA ASP A 104 -22.59 6.88 3.09
C ASP A 104 -21.58 5.95 3.79
N ASP A 105 -21.70 4.64 3.62
CA ASP A 105 -20.70 3.68 4.11
C ASP A 105 -19.50 3.61 3.16
N PHE A 106 -18.46 4.41 3.45
CA PHE A 106 -17.23 4.44 2.65
C PHE A 106 -16.38 3.15 2.69
N LYS A 107 -16.78 2.14 3.46
CA LYS A 107 -16.04 0.88 3.58
C LYS A 107 -16.49 -0.16 2.55
N THR A 108 -17.70 0.00 2.04
CA THR A 108 -18.34 -0.97 1.14
C THR A 108 -18.88 -0.27 -0.10
N ILE A 109 -18.94 -0.99 -1.21
CA ILE A 109 -19.64 -0.52 -2.41
C ILE A 109 -21.14 -0.65 -2.15
N PRO A 110 -21.96 0.39 -2.40
CA PRO A 110 -23.41 0.29 -2.23
C PRO A 110 -24.00 -0.89 -2.99
N ALA A 111 -24.86 -1.65 -2.35
CA ALA A 111 -25.41 -2.90 -2.89
C ALA A 111 -26.11 -2.72 -4.26
N SER A 112 -26.74 -1.56 -4.49
CA SER A 112 -27.34 -1.21 -5.78
C SER A 112 -26.30 -0.98 -6.89
N ILE A 113 -25.18 -0.35 -6.56
CA ILE A 113 -24.03 -0.11 -7.45
C ILE A 113 -23.32 -1.43 -7.74
N GLU A 114 -23.00 -2.21 -6.71
CA GLU A 114 -22.37 -3.53 -6.86
C GLU A 114 -23.16 -4.42 -7.82
N LYS A 115 -24.48 -4.45 -7.64
CA LYS A 115 -25.37 -5.22 -8.52
C LYS A 115 -25.35 -4.72 -9.95
N HIS A 116 -25.38 -3.39 -10.15
CA HIS A 116 -25.28 -2.76 -11.47
C HIS A 116 -23.93 -3.13 -12.13
N ASN A 117 -22.82 -2.90 -11.44
CA ASN A 117 -21.49 -3.17 -11.93
C ASN A 117 -21.26 -4.64 -12.27
N LYS A 118 -21.77 -5.55 -11.45
CA LYS A 118 -21.74 -6.98 -11.74
C LYS A 118 -22.49 -7.32 -13.02
N ALA A 119 -23.69 -6.78 -13.20
CA ALA A 119 -24.49 -7.01 -14.41
C ALA A 119 -23.79 -6.42 -15.65
N TYR A 120 -23.18 -5.25 -15.52
CA TYR A 120 -22.38 -4.62 -16.58
C TYR A 120 -21.19 -5.50 -16.96
N VAL A 121 -20.38 -5.95 -15.99
CA VAL A 121 -19.23 -6.82 -16.24
C VAL A 121 -19.65 -8.15 -16.86
N ASP A 122 -20.67 -8.81 -16.32
CA ASP A 122 -21.22 -10.09 -16.85
C ASP A 122 -21.70 -9.96 -18.29
N SER A 123 -22.31 -8.82 -18.65
CA SER A 123 -22.73 -8.52 -20.02
C SER A 123 -21.54 -8.31 -20.95
N HIS A 124 -20.54 -7.54 -20.49
CA HIS A 124 -19.35 -7.22 -21.29
C HIS A 124 -18.39 -8.40 -21.44
N LEU A 125 -18.32 -9.32 -20.46
CA LEU A 125 -17.61 -10.59 -20.63
C LEU A 125 -18.14 -11.41 -21.80
N LYS A 126 -19.44 -11.33 -22.09
CA LYS A 126 -20.06 -12.03 -23.20
C LYS A 126 -19.88 -11.27 -24.52
N SER A 127 -20.19 -9.98 -24.53
CA SER A 127 -20.13 -9.16 -25.74
C SER A 127 -18.71 -8.92 -26.24
N GLU A 128 -17.74 -8.72 -25.33
CA GLU A 128 -16.33 -8.48 -25.64
C GLU A 128 -15.47 -9.76 -25.63
N LYS A 129 -16.09 -10.95 -25.55
CA LYS A 129 -15.36 -12.23 -25.44
C LYS A 129 -14.27 -12.36 -26.50
N THR A 130 -14.63 -12.17 -27.78
CA THR A 130 -13.68 -12.30 -28.91
C THR A 130 -12.53 -11.31 -28.80
N TYR A 131 -12.82 -10.09 -28.33
CA TYR A 131 -11.80 -9.06 -28.13
C TYR A 131 -10.86 -9.48 -26.98
N LEU A 132 -11.40 -9.90 -25.84
CA LEU A 132 -10.63 -10.32 -24.68
C LEU A 132 -9.80 -11.58 -24.96
N ASP A 133 -10.32 -12.52 -25.74
CA ASP A 133 -9.56 -13.71 -26.19
C ASP A 133 -8.34 -13.33 -27.04
N ASN A 134 -8.39 -12.21 -27.74
CA ASN A 134 -7.33 -11.74 -28.64
C ASN A 134 -6.52 -10.55 -28.10
N ILE A 135 -6.84 -10.07 -26.90
CA ILE A 135 -6.30 -8.80 -26.37
C ILE A 135 -4.76 -8.76 -26.29
N LEU A 136 -4.09 -9.89 -26.09
CA LEU A 136 -2.63 -9.98 -26.02
C LEU A 136 -2.01 -10.93 -27.04
N LYS A 137 -2.77 -11.45 -28.01
CA LYS A 137 -2.26 -12.40 -29.00
C LYS A 137 -1.16 -11.82 -29.91
N LYS A 138 -1.07 -10.50 -30.05
CA LYS A 138 0.05 -9.83 -30.73
C LYS A 138 1.36 -9.90 -29.95
N VAL A 139 1.28 -9.98 -28.61
CA VAL A 139 2.46 -10.10 -27.74
C VAL A 139 2.92 -11.53 -27.66
N ASP A 140 1.98 -12.44 -27.39
CA ASP A 140 2.22 -13.89 -27.35
C ASP A 140 0.92 -14.63 -27.68
N PRO A 141 0.92 -15.45 -28.76
CA PRO A 141 -0.26 -16.22 -29.18
C PRO A 141 -0.79 -17.21 -28.13
N GLN A 142 0.02 -17.59 -27.16
CA GLN A 142 -0.37 -18.55 -26.11
C GLN A 142 -1.04 -17.87 -24.90
N ILE A 143 -0.94 -16.54 -24.76
CA ILE A 143 -1.55 -15.84 -23.65
C ILE A 143 -3.08 -15.89 -23.77
N ASN A 144 -3.73 -16.39 -22.71
CA ASN A 144 -5.16 -16.30 -22.50
C ASN A 144 -5.40 -15.71 -21.12
N LEU A 145 -6.30 -14.74 -21.04
CA LEU A 145 -6.75 -14.19 -19.76
C LEU A 145 -7.78 -15.15 -19.15
N ASP A 146 -7.63 -15.42 -17.84
CA ASP A 146 -8.67 -16.09 -17.07
C ASP A 146 -9.85 -15.14 -16.77
N ASP A 147 -10.92 -15.68 -16.18
CA ASP A 147 -12.14 -14.90 -15.94
C ASP A 147 -11.93 -13.77 -14.94
N GLU A 148 -11.09 -13.95 -13.92
CA GLU A 148 -10.76 -12.91 -12.93
C GLU A 148 -9.96 -11.77 -13.57
N GLN A 149 -8.96 -12.11 -14.39
CA GLN A 149 -8.17 -11.13 -15.14
C GLN A 149 -9.07 -10.32 -16.12
N ARG A 150 -10.02 -10.97 -16.79
CA ARG A 150 -11.00 -10.31 -17.67
C ARG A 150 -11.89 -9.35 -16.89
N GLN A 151 -12.36 -9.75 -15.71
CA GLN A 151 -13.12 -8.87 -14.81
C GLN A 151 -12.32 -7.64 -14.42
N VAL A 152 -11.05 -7.79 -14.04
CA VAL A 152 -10.14 -6.66 -13.73
C VAL A 152 -9.99 -5.74 -14.95
N VAL A 153 -9.87 -6.28 -16.15
CA VAL A 153 -9.76 -5.46 -17.38
C VAL A 153 -11.03 -4.65 -17.62
N LEU A 154 -12.21 -5.23 -17.39
CA LEU A 154 -13.51 -4.57 -17.63
C LEU A 154 -13.93 -3.64 -16.48
N SER A 155 -13.48 -3.86 -15.25
CA SER A 155 -13.77 -3.00 -14.10
C SER A 155 -13.15 -1.61 -14.29
N ASP A 156 -13.95 -0.57 -14.11
CA ASP A 156 -13.54 0.82 -14.39
C ASP A 156 -13.74 1.69 -13.15
N GLU A 157 -13.26 1.19 -11.99
CA GLU A 157 -13.34 1.85 -10.72
C GLU A 157 -12.24 2.91 -10.57
N ASP A 158 -12.47 3.97 -9.79
CA ASP A 158 -11.48 5.01 -9.49
C ASP A 158 -10.24 4.43 -8.79
N TYR A 159 -10.44 3.47 -7.89
CA TYR A 159 -9.37 2.79 -7.15
C TYR A 159 -9.58 1.29 -7.16
N THR A 160 -8.69 0.56 -7.80
CA THR A 160 -8.76 -0.90 -7.88
C THR A 160 -7.53 -1.53 -7.24
N LEU A 161 -7.73 -2.38 -6.24
CA LEU A 161 -6.68 -3.22 -5.67
C LEU A 161 -6.81 -4.64 -6.22
N VAL A 162 -5.76 -5.11 -6.91
CA VAL A 162 -5.68 -6.49 -7.42
C VAL A 162 -4.64 -7.26 -6.63
N ILE A 163 -5.10 -8.27 -5.88
CA ILE A 163 -4.22 -9.16 -5.11
C ILE A 163 -3.98 -10.43 -5.93
N ALA A 164 -2.71 -10.70 -6.24
CA ALA A 164 -2.35 -11.83 -7.08
C ALA A 164 -0.99 -12.41 -6.66
N GLY A 165 -0.90 -13.73 -6.59
CA GLY A 165 0.32 -14.47 -6.25
C GLY A 165 1.46 -14.29 -7.27
N ALA A 166 2.65 -14.80 -6.94
CA ALA A 166 3.74 -14.85 -7.90
C ALA A 166 3.35 -15.74 -9.10
N GLY A 167 3.65 -15.28 -10.32
CA GLY A 167 3.28 -16.03 -11.54
C GLY A 167 1.81 -15.92 -11.98
N ALA A 168 0.91 -15.30 -11.20
CA ALA A 168 -0.51 -15.16 -11.54
C ALA A 168 -0.81 -14.16 -12.68
N GLY A 169 0.16 -13.79 -13.49
CA GLY A 169 -0.08 -12.96 -14.66
C GLY A 169 -0.30 -11.46 -14.41
N LYS A 170 0.12 -10.89 -13.26
CA LYS A 170 -0.03 -9.46 -12.95
C LYS A 170 0.38 -8.52 -14.08
N THR A 171 1.59 -8.71 -14.60
CA THR A 171 2.14 -7.92 -15.73
C THR A 171 1.30 -8.07 -17.00
N THR A 172 0.75 -9.25 -17.22
CA THR A 172 -0.13 -9.58 -18.35
C THR A 172 -1.49 -8.86 -18.21
N THR A 173 -2.07 -8.90 -17.02
CA THR A 173 -3.35 -8.20 -16.73
C THR A 173 -3.20 -6.68 -16.87
N VAL A 174 -2.09 -6.10 -16.39
CA VAL A 174 -1.80 -4.66 -16.56
C VAL A 174 -1.69 -4.30 -18.05
N ALA A 175 -0.96 -5.10 -18.86
CA ALA A 175 -0.84 -4.85 -20.29
C ALA A 175 -2.20 -4.95 -21.02
N ALA A 176 -3.04 -5.92 -20.64
CA ALA A 176 -4.39 -6.06 -21.17
C ALA A 176 -5.27 -4.85 -20.79
N LYS A 177 -5.22 -4.39 -19.52
CA LYS A 177 -5.96 -3.20 -19.07
C LYS A 177 -5.55 -1.95 -19.84
N VAL A 178 -4.25 -1.73 -20.03
CA VAL A 178 -3.74 -0.59 -20.82
C VAL A 178 -4.30 -0.64 -22.24
N ARG A 179 -4.25 -1.81 -22.88
CA ARG A 179 -4.80 -1.97 -24.23
C ARG A 179 -6.30 -1.68 -24.29
N TYR A 180 -7.06 -2.20 -23.33
CA TYR A 180 -8.50 -1.98 -23.21
C TYR A 180 -8.83 -0.48 -23.03
N LEU A 181 -8.10 0.22 -22.18
CA LEU A 181 -8.28 1.65 -21.95
C LEU A 181 -8.06 2.48 -23.23
N VAL A 182 -7.05 2.12 -24.02
CA VAL A 182 -6.75 2.83 -25.28
C VAL A 182 -7.76 2.47 -26.37
N GLU A 183 -7.99 1.17 -26.62
CA GLU A 183 -8.78 0.72 -27.78
C GLU A 183 -10.30 0.79 -27.57
N ARG A 184 -10.80 0.61 -26.34
CA ARG A 184 -12.23 0.58 -26.02
C ARG A 184 -12.72 1.83 -25.31
N LYS A 185 -11.88 2.41 -24.45
CA LYS A 185 -12.25 3.65 -23.72
C LYS A 185 -11.73 4.92 -24.40
N GLY A 186 -10.90 4.80 -25.45
CA GLY A 186 -10.37 5.94 -26.20
C GLY A 186 -9.42 6.83 -25.39
N ILE A 187 -8.84 6.31 -24.31
CA ILE A 187 -7.92 7.09 -23.46
C ILE A 187 -6.60 7.27 -24.22
N ASN A 188 -6.12 8.53 -24.29
CA ASN A 188 -4.83 8.82 -24.89
C ASN A 188 -3.72 8.10 -24.11
N PRO A 189 -2.83 7.31 -24.77
CA PRO A 189 -1.71 6.65 -24.13
C PRO A 189 -0.85 7.56 -23.22
N GLU A 190 -0.69 8.82 -23.55
CA GLU A 190 0.05 9.79 -22.73
C GLU A 190 -0.61 10.09 -21.37
N GLN A 191 -1.91 9.82 -21.23
CA GLN A 191 -2.64 9.96 -19.97
C GLN A 191 -2.56 8.72 -19.09
N ILE A 192 -1.96 7.62 -19.61
CA ILE A 192 -1.78 6.37 -18.87
C ILE A 192 -0.34 6.30 -18.36
N LEU A 193 -0.18 6.23 -17.06
CA LEU A 193 1.12 6.05 -16.42
C LEU A 193 1.21 4.67 -15.79
N VAL A 194 2.14 3.84 -16.27
CA VAL A 194 2.43 2.53 -15.68
C VAL A 194 3.67 2.62 -14.80
N ILE A 195 3.52 2.29 -13.52
CA ILE A 195 4.63 2.35 -12.56
C ILE A 195 4.93 0.95 -12.02
N SER A 196 6.21 0.62 -11.92
CA SER A 196 6.67 -0.59 -11.24
C SER A 196 7.82 -0.29 -10.29
N PHE A 197 8.11 -1.21 -9.38
CA PHE A 197 9.14 -1.00 -8.37
C PHE A 197 10.55 -1.18 -8.93
N THR A 198 10.77 -2.20 -9.76
CA THR A 198 12.10 -2.55 -10.28
C THR A 198 12.29 -2.19 -11.74
N ASN A 199 13.54 -1.86 -12.15
CA ASN A 199 13.88 -1.62 -13.54
C ASN A 199 13.62 -2.86 -14.43
N LYS A 200 13.79 -4.06 -13.88
CA LYS A 200 13.49 -5.32 -14.61
C LYS A 200 12.00 -5.40 -14.97
N ALA A 201 11.12 -5.18 -13.98
CA ALA A 201 9.68 -5.21 -14.23
C ALA A 201 9.22 -4.07 -15.15
N VAL A 202 9.83 -2.89 -15.06
CA VAL A 202 9.61 -1.80 -16.04
C VAL A 202 10.02 -2.22 -17.44
N GLY A 203 11.15 -2.92 -17.60
CA GLY A 203 11.60 -3.47 -18.88
C GLY A 203 10.58 -4.44 -19.47
N GLU A 204 10.12 -5.41 -18.69
CA GLU A 204 9.12 -6.41 -19.11
C GLU A 204 7.78 -5.77 -19.51
N LEU A 205 7.29 -4.79 -18.73
CA LEU A 205 6.08 -4.04 -19.05
C LEU A 205 6.23 -3.21 -20.33
N ARG A 206 7.38 -2.53 -20.49
CA ARG A 206 7.68 -1.74 -21.67
C ARG A 206 7.75 -2.61 -22.93
N ASP A 207 8.38 -3.77 -22.83
CA ASP A 207 8.45 -4.71 -23.96
C ASP A 207 7.05 -5.22 -24.36
N LYS A 208 6.21 -5.55 -23.40
CA LYS A 208 4.84 -5.99 -23.69
C LYS A 208 3.96 -4.85 -24.25
N ILE A 209 3.95 -3.69 -23.59
CA ILE A 209 3.02 -2.60 -23.89
C ILE A 209 3.51 -1.75 -25.06
N ASN A 210 4.74 -1.21 -24.98
CA ASN A 210 5.22 -0.29 -25.99
C ASN A 210 5.65 -1.02 -27.28
N LYS A 211 6.43 -2.12 -27.14
CA LYS A 211 6.93 -2.87 -28.32
C LYS A 211 5.89 -3.88 -28.82
N GLY A 212 5.34 -4.71 -27.92
CA GLY A 212 4.43 -5.79 -28.32
C GLY A 212 3.06 -5.29 -28.77
N LEU A 213 2.45 -4.37 -28.04
CA LEU A 213 1.15 -3.79 -28.38
C LEU A 213 1.24 -2.52 -29.23
N GLY A 214 2.41 -1.87 -29.31
CA GLY A 214 2.60 -0.61 -30.02
C GLY A 214 1.94 0.60 -29.32
N ILE A 215 1.69 0.53 -28.01
CA ILE A 215 1.04 1.59 -27.25
C ILE A 215 2.12 2.45 -26.56
N PRO A 216 2.31 3.72 -26.94
CA PRO A 216 3.40 4.57 -26.43
C PRO A 216 3.04 5.23 -25.09
N CYS A 217 2.60 4.45 -24.10
CA CYS A 217 2.36 5.00 -22.75
C CYS A 217 3.64 5.04 -21.93
N PRO A 218 3.79 5.99 -20.97
CA PRO A 218 4.89 6.05 -20.03
C PRO A 218 4.92 4.82 -19.12
N VAL A 219 6.05 4.08 -19.15
CA VAL A 219 6.31 2.96 -18.24
C VAL A 219 7.59 3.25 -17.47
N THR A 220 7.53 3.38 -16.15
CA THR A 220 8.63 3.93 -15.34
C THR A 220 8.66 3.35 -13.93
N THR A 221 9.69 3.70 -13.15
CA THR A 221 9.75 3.41 -11.71
C THR A 221 9.21 4.58 -10.88
N PHE A 222 8.84 4.34 -9.61
CA PHE A 222 8.48 5.41 -8.67
C PHE A 222 9.57 6.49 -8.58
N HIS A 223 10.83 6.08 -8.48
CA HIS A 223 11.96 7.02 -8.41
C HIS A 223 12.07 7.87 -9.67
N SER A 224 11.96 7.28 -10.85
CA SER A 224 12.04 8.03 -12.11
C SER A 224 10.87 9.00 -12.28
N THR A 225 9.65 8.60 -11.87
CA THR A 225 8.46 9.47 -11.87
C THR A 225 8.64 10.64 -10.90
N GLY A 226 9.04 10.35 -9.66
CA GLY A 226 9.30 11.38 -8.64
C GLY A 226 10.36 12.38 -9.09
N TYR A 227 11.46 11.89 -9.68
CA TYR A 227 12.50 12.73 -10.24
C TYR A 227 12.02 13.61 -11.40
N ALA A 228 11.19 13.06 -12.29
CA ALA A 228 10.60 13.83 -13.39
C ALA A 228 9.68 14.96 -12.88
N ILE A 229 8.91 14.72 -11.81
CA ILE A 229 8.07 15.74 -11.16
C ILE A 229 8.94 16.85 -10.55
N LEU A 230 9.99 16.47 -9.82
CA LEU A 230 10.91 17.44 -9.21
C LEU A 230 11.61 18.31 -10.26
N ARG A 231 12.06 17.72 -11.37
CA ARG A 231 12.68 18.48 -12.47
C ARG A 231 11.74 19.49 -13.13
N LYS A 232 10.45 19.19 -13.21
CA LYS A 232 9.45 20.13 -13.74
C LYS A 232 9.25 21.33 -12.81
N LYS A 233 9.39 21.12 -11.49
CA LYS A 233 9.17 22.17 -10.49
C LYS A 233 10.40 23.08 -10.30
N ASP A 234 11.60 22.51 -10.39
CA ASP A 234 12.87 23.22 -10.26
C ASP A 234 13.58 23.27 -11.63
N ALA A 235 13.39 24.36 -12.35
CA ALA A 235 14.07 24.61 -13.64
C ALA A 235 15.60 24.80 -13.52
N ALA A 236 16.13 25.01 -12.30
CA ALA A 236 17.54 24.99 -11.99
C ALA A 236 17.99 23.54 -11.81
N GLY A 237 18.67 23.00 -12.83
CA GLY A 237 19.07 21.60 -12.93
C GLY A 237 19.76 21.04 -11.69
N LYS A 238 18.96 20.36 -10.86
CA LYS A 238 19.54 19.48 -9.84
C LYS A 238 20.16 18.30 -10.56
N THR A 239 21.47 18.25 -10.58
CA THR A 239 22.23 17.10 -11.05
C THR A 239 21.96 15.91 -10.13
N VAL A 240 21.77 14.73 -10.71
CA VAL A 240 21.86 13.48 -9.94
C VAL A 240 23.22 13.48 -9.29
N VAL A 241 23.24 13.41 -7.98
CA VAL A 241 24.46 13.44 -7.22
C VAL A 241 25.24 12.18 -7.57
N ASP A 242 26.48 12.39 -8.02
CA ASP A 242 27.43 11.33 -8.30
C ASP A 242 27.58 10.41 -7.07
N GLY A 243 27.86 9.11 -7.30
CA GLY A 243 28.11 8.14 -6.22
C GLY A 243 29.24 8.55 -5.27
N GLY A 244 30.15 9.43 -5.70
CA GLY A 244 31.17 10.06 -4.87
C GLY A 244 30.67 11.12 -3.89
N PHE A 245 29.46 11.67 -4.10
CA PHE A 245 28.92 12.73 -3.23
C PHE A 245 28.66 12.24 -1.81
N MET A 246 28.01 11.09 -1.67
CA MET A 246 27.72 10.50 -0.35
C MET A 246 29.03 10.23 0.40
N PHE A 247 30.04 9.72 -0.32
CA PHE A 247 31.39 9.55 0.23
C PHE A 247 31.99 10.87 0.72
N ASN A 248 31.94 11.91 -0.10
CA ASN A 248 32.49 13.22 0.27
C ASN A 248 31.74 13.83 1.47
N VAL A 249 30.41 13.69 1.53
CA VAL A 249 29.61 14.15 2.68
C VAL A 249 30.02 13.43 3.95
N ILE A 250 30.09 12.09 3.91
CA ILE A 250 30.47 11.27 5.07
C ILE A 250 31.90 11.60 5.49
N ASN A 251 32.85 11.66 4.55
CA ASN A 251 34.23 11.96 4.83
C ASN A 251 34.43 13.37 5.44
N ASN A 252 33.72 14.36 4.89
CA ASN A 252 33.77 15.73 5.43
C ASN A 252 33.13 15.81 6.81
N TYR A 253 32.03 15.08 7.04
CA TYR A 253 31.40 15.00 8.34
C TYR A 253 32.29 14.29 9.38
N LEU A 254 32.91 13.19 9.00
CA LEU A 254 33.89 12.49 9.84
C LEU A 254 35.06 13.41 10.21
N LYS A 255 35.65 14.07 9.24
CA LYS A 255 36.83 14.94 9.47
C LYS A 255 36.51 16.23 10.23
N GLY A 256 35.36 16.86 9.94
CA GLY A 256 35.01 18.15 10.52
C GLY A 256 34.24 18.08 11.83
N ASN A 257 33.41 17.05 12.01
CA ASN A 257 32.52 17.00 13.18
C ASN A 257 32.87 15.88 14.15
N ILE A 258 33.20 14.69 13.67
CA ILE A 258 33.43 13.54 14.56
C ILE A 258 34.81 13.62 15.19
N LEU A 259 35.86 13.99 14.41
CA LEU A 259 37.21 14.07 14.93
C LEU A 259 37.41 15.19 15.96
N GLU A 260 36.54 16.18 16.01
CA GLU A 260 36.54 17.25 17.01
C GLU A 260 35.83 16.86 18.33
N GLN A 261 35.14 15.70 18.36
CA GLN A 261 34.39 15.22 19.51
C GLN A 261 35.00 13.92 20.06
N PRO A 262 35.81 13.95 21.14
CA PRO A 262 36.50 12.77 21.68
C PRO A 262 35.56 11.55 21.92
N GLU A 263 34.36 11.80 22.45
CA GLU A 263 33.38 10.74 22.73
C GLU A 263 32.88 10.02 21.46
N LEU A 264 32.74 10.75 20.34
CA LEU A 264 32.38 10.16 19.05
C LEU A 264 33.54 9.42 18.42
N VAL A 265 34.77 9.92 18.63
CA VAL A 265 35.97 9.24 18.20
C VAL A 265 36.15 7.90 18.88
N ASP A 266 35.93 7.81 20.20
CA ASP A 266 36.00 6.57 20.95
C ASP A 266 34.96 5.56 20.46
N LYS A 267 33.72 6.01 20.19
CA LYS A 267 32.68 5.15 19.61
C LYS A 267 33.06 4.67 18.20
N LEU A 268 33.64 5.52 17.39
CA LEU A 268 34.09 5.17 16.05
C LEU A 268 35.23 4.13 16.08
N ILE A 269 36.17 4.28 16.99
CA ILE A 269 37.28 3.32 17.19
C ILE A 269 36.74 1.97 17.65
N LEU A 270 35.84 1.97 18.64
CA LEU A 270 35.17 0.74 19.06
C LEU A 270 34.40 0.08 17.91
N PHE A 271 33.71 0.87 17.10
CA PHE A 271 33.02 0.35 15.92
C PHE A 271 33.99 -0.29 14.93
N PHE A 272 35.04 0.41 14.53
CA PHE A 272 36.02 -0.13 13.59
C PHE A 272 36.81 -1.30 14.17
N GLY A 273 37.22 -1.23 15.43
CA GLY A 273 37.93 -2.32 16.09
C GLY A 273 37.10 -3.58 16.26
N SER A 274 35.78 -3.43 16.49
CA SER A 274 34.89 -4.57 16.74
C SER A 274 34.30 -5.18 15.45
N TYR A 275 34.01 -4.33 14.46
CA TYR A 275 33.41 -4.79 13.21
C TYR A 275 34.39 -5.11 12.12
N PHE A 276 35.51 -4.37 12.08
CA PHE A 276 36.45 -4.49 10.99
C PHE A 276 37.77 -5.11 11.41
N ASP A 277 37.94 -5.44 12.72
CA ASP A 277 39.18 -6.08 13.25
C ASP A 277 40.44 -5.45 12.63
N ALA A 278 40.35 -4.12 12.42
CA ALA A 278 41.43 -3.40 11.77
C ALA A 278 42.70 -3.66 12.57
N PRO A 279 43.72 -4.33 12.04
CA PRO A 279 44.93 -4.64 12.75
C PRO A 279 45.62 -3.31 13.08
N TYR A 280 45.42 -2.85 14.30
CA TYR A 280 46.06 -1.67 14.81
C TYR A 280 46.92 -2.07 16.01
N GLU A 281 48.23 -1.96 15.84
CA GLU A 281 49.22 -2.26 16.86
C GLU A 281 49.73 -1.01 17.58
N GLY A 282 49.00 0.11 17.59
CA GLY A 282 49.43 1.38 18.17
C GLY A 282 48.63 1.77 19.40
N ASP A 283 49.27 2.26 20.43
CA ASP A 283 48.67 2.75 21.65
C ASP A 283 48.13 4.18 21.58
N ASP A 284 48.24 4.86 20.40
CA ASP A 284 47.93 6.26 20.24
C ASP A 284 46.95 6.50 19.08
N LEU A 285 45.87 7.23 19.37
CA LEU A 285 44.84 7.65 18.45
C LEU A 285 45.36 8.43 17.24
N ASN A 286 46.39 9.29 17.45
CA ASN A 286 46.98 10.05 16.36
C ASN A 286 47.69 9.14 15.34
N THR A 287 48.31 8.09 15.79
CA THR A 287 48.95 7.08 14.93
C THR A 287 47.93 6.32 14.13
N PHE A 288 46.80 5.96 14.74
CA PHE A 288 45.64 5.32 14.05
C PHE A 288 45.06 6.26 12.98
N PHE A 289 44.80 7.53 13.31
CA PHE A 289 44.25 8.49 12.34
C PHE A 289 45.27 8.83 11.23
N ASN A 290 46.54 8.88 11.54
CA ASN A 290 47.60 9.06 10.52
C ASN A 290 47.66 7.83 9.58
N TYR A 291 47.46 6.63 10.10
CA TYR A 291 47.35 5.43 9.29
C TYR A 291 46.12 5.48 8.36
N ILE A 292 44.95 5.74 8.93
CA ILE A 292 43.68 5.82 8.16
C ILE A 292 43.71 6.98 7.15
N SER A 293 44.32 8.13 7.49
CA SER A 293 44.39 9.27 6.58
C SER A 293 45.34 9.07 5.38
N LYS A 294 46.28 8.14 5.49
CA LYS A 294 47.19 7.74 4.41
C LYS A 294 46.67 6.60 3.55
N ALA A 295 45.67 5.87 4.04
CA ALA A 295 45.09 4.80 3.29
C ALA A 295 44.22 5.33 2.14
N ASP A 296 44.46 4.85 0.92
CA ASP A 296 43.58 5.11 -0.20
C ASP A 296 42.19 4.49 0.06
N PHE A 297 41.17 5.33 -0.01
CA PHE A 297 39.80 4.89 0.34
C PHE A 297 39.27 3.80 -0.60
N SER A 298 39.67 3.79 -1.86
CA SER A 298 39.30 2.73 -2.81
C SER A 298 39.87 1.39 -2.37
N THR A 299 41.11 1.41 -1.89
CA THR A 299 41.79 0.24 -1.31
C THR A 299 41.11 -0.19 0.01
N LEU A 300 40.79 0.78 0.89
CA LEU A 300 40.03 0.52 2.13
C LEU A 300 38.65 -0.05 1.84
N LYS A 301 37.92 0.49 0.86
CA LYS A 301 36.61 -0.01 0.46
C LYS A 301 36.69 -1.43 -0.13
N GLY A 302 37.67 -1.70 -0.97
CA GLY A 302 37.95 -3.02 -1.52
C GLY A 302 38.28 -4.02 -0.40
N ASN A 303 39.21 -3.66 0.45
CA ASN A 303 39.61 -4.49 1.60
C ASN A 303 38.48 -4.71 2.60
N ILE A 304 37.63 -3.70 2.86
CA ILE A 304 36.47 -3.82 3.72
C ILE A 304 35.42 -4.76 3.11
N SER A 305 35.15 -4.70 1.81
CA SER A 305 34.22 -5.62 1.15
C SER A 305 34.72 -7.05 1.19
N GLU A 306 35.97 -7.28 0.85
CA GLU A 306 36.62 -8.58 0.86
C GLU A 306 36.73 -9.15 2.30
N TYR A 307 37.04 -8.31 3.25
CA TYR A 307 37.11 -8.63 4.67
C TYR A 307 35.70 -8.89 5.27
N THR A 308 34.70 -8.14 4.87
CA THR A 308 33.29 -8.38 5.28
C THR A 308 32.80 -9.72 4.77
N GLU A 309 33.08 -10.09 3.53
CA GLU A 309 32.79 -11.41 2.98
C GLU A 309 33.57 -12.52 3.71
N GLU A 310 34.84 -12.31 4.01
CA GLU A 310 35.67 -13.26 4.75
C GLU A 310 35.19 -13.46 6.20
N ILE A 311 34.77 -12.37 6.87
CA ILE A 311 34.21 -12.44 8.23
C ILE A 311 32.84 -13.10 8.21
N ILE A 312 31.94 -12.76 7.29
CA ILE A 312 30.63 -13.39 7.16
C ILE A 312 30.79 -14.89 6.91
N ASN A 313 31.76 -15.28 6.05
CA ASN A 313 32.00 -16.68 5.73
C ASN A 313 32.75 -17.45 6.85
N LYS A 314 33.73 -16.85 7.48
CA LYS A 314 34.51 -17.49 8.57
C LYS A 314 33.83 -17.46 9.94
N ARG A 315 32.94 -16.52 10.22
CA ARG A 315 32.29 -16.34 11.53
C ARG A 315 30.82 -16.69 11.53
N ALA A 316 30.35 -17.56 10.64
CA ALA A 316 28.97 -18.03 10.61
C ALA A 316 28.42 -18.56 11.96
N GLY A 317 29.27 -18.71 12.98
CA GLY A 317 28.93 -19.14 14.32
C GLY A 317 29.19 -18.12 15.46
N ASN A 318 30.01 -17.06 15.25
CA ASN A 318 30.38 -16.11 16.32
C ASN A 318 29.93 -14.70 15.97
N ARG A 319 28.76 -14.32 16.41
CA ARG A 319 28.15 -13.02 16.18
C ARG A 319 28.47 -12.09 17.34
N ILE A 320 29.39 -11.12 17.11
CA ILE A 320 29.91 -10.22 18.13
C ILE A 320 29.41 -8.81 17.91
N SER A 321 28.84 -8.17 18.95
CA SER A 321 28.43 -6.77 18.93
C SER A 321 29.62 -5.81 19.08
N ILE A 322 29.38 -4.50 18.85
CA ILE A 322 30.36 -3.43 19.12
C ILE A 322 30.80 -3.44 20.58
N ALA A 323 29.93 -3.84 21.49
CA ALA A 323 30.22 -4.00 22.91
C ALA A 323 30.94 -5.33 23.26
N HIS A 324 31.45 -6.07 22.25
CA HIS A 324 32.11 -7.35 22.37
C HIS A 324 31.26 -8.48 22.99
N GLU A 325 29.94 -8.38 22.85
CA GLU A 325 29.01 -9.43 23.31
C GLU A 325 28.80 -10.44 22.19
N THR A 326 28.77 -11.72 22.53
CA THR A 326 28.41 -12.80 21.59
C THR A 326 26.91 -13.02 21.62
N LEU A 327 26.24 -12.85 20.47
CA LEU A 327 24.80 -12.95 20.32
C LEU A 327 24.40 -14.13 19.41
N ARG A 328 23.15 -14.58 19.51
CA ARG A 328 22.65 -15.76 18.79
C ARG A 328 22.35 -15.51 17.33
N SER A 329 21.95 -14.28 16.95
CA SER A 329 21.57 -13.95 15.59
C SER A 329 22.18 -12.65 15.09
N ALA A 330 22.30 -12.49 13.75
CA ALA A 330 22.76 -11.24 13.14
C ALA A 330 21.82 -10.05 13.41
N HIS A 331 20.52 -10.33 13.54
CA HIS A 331 19.53 -9.31 13.89
C HIS A 331 19.69 -8.83 15.33
N GLU A 332 19.97 -9.76 16.27
CA GLU A 332 20.29 -9.38 17.65
C GLU A 332 21.57 -8.54 17.72
N VAL A 333 22.60 -8.85 16.92
CA VAL A 333 23.79 -7.99 16.79
C VAL A 333 23.41 -6.59 16.32
N SER A 334 22.53 -6.45 15.34
CA SER A 334 22.07 -5.15 14.85
C SER A 334 21.32 -4.38 15.93
N ILE A 335 20.48 -5.06 16.73
CA ILE A 335 19.76 -4.46 17.86
C ILE A 335 20.74 -4.02 18.95
N ALA A 336 21.66 -4.88 19.36
CA ALA A 336 22.67 -4.58 20.37
C ALA A 336 23.52 -3.35 19.98
N ASN A 337 23.93 -3.31 18.72
CA ASN A 337 24.71 -2.18 18.19
C ASN A 337 23.90 -0.89 18.15
N PHE A 338 22.64 -0.96 17.76
CA PHE A 338 21.73 0.20 17.79
C PHE A 338 21.60 0.75 19.23
N LEU A 339 21.35 -0.12 20.19
CA LEU A 339 21.24 0.27 21.61
C LEU A 339 22.53 0.90 22.12
N PHE A 340 23.68 0.27 21.83
CA PHE A 340 24.99 0.78 22.20
C PHE A 340 25.29 2.15 21.58
N LEU A 341 25.13 2.29 20.26
CA LEU A 341 25.42 3.53 19.55
C LEU A 341 24.52 4.70 19.95
N ASN A 342 23.30 4.40 20.43
CA ASN A 342 22.37 5.40 20.95
C ASN A 342 22.49 5.62 22.46
N ASN A 343 23.53 5.06 23.08
CA ASN A 343 23.80 5.21 24.50
C ASN A 343 22.63 4.74 25.41
N ILE A 344 21.93 3.68 24.93
CA ILE A 344 20.83 3.04 25.66
C ILE A 344 21.42 1.91 26.47
N GLU A 345 21.30 1.99 27.79
CA GLU A 345 21.80 0.94 28.70
C GLU A 345 20.95 -0.32 28.53
N TYR A 346 21.59 -1.44 28.19
CA TYR A 346 20.93 -2.72 28.04
C TYR A 346 21.78 -3.87 28.63
N ARG A 347 21.14 -5.01 28.82
CA ARG A 347 21.81 -6.29 29.10
C ARG A 347 21.20 -7.38 28.25
N TYR A 348 22.05 -8.10 27.54
CA TYR A 348 21.69 -9.24 26.74
C TYR A 348 21.40 -10.47 27.59
N GLU A 349 20.33 -11.22 27.36
CA GLU A 349 19.92 -12.45 28.06
C GLU A 349 19.97 -12.36 29.61
N LYS A 350 19.63 -11.21 30.18
CA LYS A 350 19.49 -11.07 31.63
C LYS A 350 18.26 -11.83 32.10
N PRO A 351 18.40 -12.73 33.14
CA PRO A 351 17.26 -13.44 33.68
C PRO A 351 16.15 -12.50 34.16
N TYR A 352 14.90 -12.84 33.76
CA TYR A 352 13.72 -12.06 34.11
C TYR A 352 13.48 -12.10 35.62
N GLN A 353 13.31 -10.94 36.23
CA GLN A 353 13.30 -10.79 37.69
C GLN A 353 12.09 -11.44 38.41
N TYR A 354 11.00 -11.71 37.68
CA TYR A 354 9.77 -12.27 38.26
C TYR A 354 9.70 -13.81 38.19
N ASN A 355 10.82 -14.47 37.96
CA ASN A 355 11.02 -15.90 38.11
C ASN A 355 10.01 -16.82 37.42
N ILE A 356 9.63 -16.46 36.17
CA ILE A 356 8.83 -17.35 35.32
C ILE A 356 9.74 -18.48 34.84
N VAL A 357 9.55 -19.67 35.40
CA VAL A 357 10.30 -20.87 35.00
C VAL A 357 9.53 -21.57 33.89
N ARG A 358 10.04 -21.52 32.64
CA ARG A 358 9.64 -22.41 31.56
C ARG A 358 10.68 -23.50 31.42
N SER A 359 10.24 -24.75 31.46
CA SER A 359 11.13 -25.92 31.20
C SER A 359 12.41 -25.99 32.06
N HIS A 360 12.32 -25.80 33.38
CA HIS A 360 13.42 -25.83 34.33
C HIS A 360 14.53 -24.78 34.18
N LYS A 361 14.36 -23.81 33.27
CA LYS A 361 15.26 -22.65 33.12
C LYS A 361 14.49 -21.34 33.35
N PRO A 362 15.12 -20.33 34.01
CA PRO A 362 14.51 -19.02 34.11
C PRO A 362 14.33 -18.43 32.71
N TYR A 363 13.22 -17.72 32.52
CA TYR A 363 13.01 -16.99 31.30
C TYR A 363 14.04 -15.85 31.18
N THR A 364 14.64 -15.73 30.00
CA THR A 364 15.62 -14.68 29.67
C THR A 364 15.17 -13.96 28.39
N PRO A 365 14.69 -12.71 28.50
CA PRO A 365 14.42 -11.90 27.30
C PRO A 365 15.73 -11.62 26.56
N ASP A 366 15.65 -11.42 25.24
CA ASP A 366 16.83 -11.11 24.42
C ASP A 366 17.55 -9.88 24.94
N PHE A 367 16.82 -8.80 25.22
CA PHE A 367 17.39 -7.59 25.78
C PHE A 367 16.57 -7.06 26.96
N THR A 368 17.24 -6.70 28.03
CA THR A 368 16.69 -5.93 29.13
C THR A 368 17.26 -4.52 29.05
N ILE A 369 16.40 -3.55 28.77
CA ILE A 369 16.75 -2.12 28.62
C ILE A 369 16.42 -1.41 29.92
N THR A 370 17.36 -0.60 30.41
CA THR A 370 17.18 0.16 31.66
C THR A 370 17.31 1.66 31.37
N GLN A 371 16.35 2.44 31.87
CA GLN A 371 16.41 3.91 31.77
C GLN A 371 15.90 4.51 33.09
N GLY A 372 16.82 4.90 33.95
CA GLY A 372 16.50 5.31 35.34
C GLY A 372 15.81 4.13 36.08
N ASP A 373 14.66 4.39 36.68
CA ASP A 373 13.88 3.36 37.39
C ASP A 373 13.00 2.48 36.46
N LYS A 374 12.99 2.75 35.15
CA LYS A 374 12.18 2.00 34.19
C LYS A 374 12.97 0.87 33.56
N VAL A 375 12.33 -0.29 33.47
CA VAL A 375 12.87 -1.48 32.82
C VAL A 375 11.92 -1.88 31.70
N ALA A 376 12.46 -2.08 30.48
CA ALA A 376 11.74 -2.62 29.35
C ALA A 376 12.41 -3.92 28.89
N TYR A 377 11.62 -4.83 28.34
CA TYR A 377 12.11 -6.09 27.78
C TYR A 377 11.83 -6.10 26.29
N LEU A 378 12.82 -6.48 25.49
CA LEU A 378 12.71 -6.58 24.03
C LEU A 378 13.02 -8.01 23.64
N GLU A 379 12.15 -8.57 22.81
CA GLU A 379 12.27 -9.89 22.19
C GLU A 379 12.34 -9.74 20.68
N HIS A 380 13.29 -10.40 20.06
CA HIS A 380 13.39 -10.46 18.60
C HIS A 380 12.75 -11.75 18.10
N PHE A 381 11.57 -11.63 17.50
CA PHE A 381 10.92 -12.76 16.84
C PHE A 381 11.49 -12.91 15.42
N GLY A 382 12.21 -14.02 15.16
CA GLY A 382 12.71 -14.35 13.82
C GLY A 382 11.58 -14.70 12.83
N ILE A 383 10.74 -13.73 12.54
CA ILE A 383 9.63 -13.87 11.59
C ILE A 383 10.07 -13.31 10.23
N THR A 384 9.86 -14.08 9.17
CA THR A 384 10.06 -13.60 7.79
C THR A 384 8.99 -12.60 7.40
N GLU A 385 9.21 -11.81 6.34
CA GLU A 385 8.23 -10.83 5.82
C GLU A 385 6.85 -11.45 5.56
N ASP A 386 6.79 -12.77 5.33
CA ASP A 386 5.55 -13.55 5.12
C ASP A 386 4.89 -13.99 6.45
N GLY A 387 5.41 -13.59 7.60
CA GLY A 387 4.89 -13.96 8.93
C GLY A 387 5.14 -15.43 9.31
N ARG A 388 6.04 -16.14 8.61
CA ARG A 388 6.41 -17.53 8.88
C ARG A 388 7.70 -17.61 9.69
N ASN A 389 7.74 -18.54 10.64
CA ASN A 389 8.99 -18.88 11.32
C ASN A 389 9.95 -19.53 10.34
N ASN A 390 11.22 -19.12 10.38
CA ASN A 390 12.26 -19.82 9.64
C ASN A 390 12.43 -21.21 10.27
N SER A 391 12.04 -22.27 9.56
CA SER A 391 11.95 -23.65 10.05
C SER A 391 13.28 -24.21 10.58
N GLU A 392 14.41 -23.61 10.23
CA GLU A 392 15.72 -23.96 10.77
C GLU A 392 15.93 -23.49 12.22
N PHE A 393 15.20 -22.48 12.69
CA PHE A 393 15.30 -21.97 14.06
C PHE A 393 14.41 -22.71 15.07
N CYS A 394 13.31 -23.32 14.63
CA CYS A 394 12.38 -24.03 15.51
C CYS A 394 12.88 -25.42 15.97
N SER A 395 13.88 -26.01 15.32
CA SER A 395 14.39 -27.34 15.71
C SER A 395 15.31 -27.34 16.93
N THR A 396 15.71 -26.17 17.41
CA THR A 396 16.64 -26.02 18.55
C THR A 396 15.95 -25.54 19.84
N LEU A 397 14.64 -25.33 19.85
CA LEU A 397 13.90 -24.80 21.01
C LEU A 397 12.93 -25.79 21.67
N TYR A 398 13.05 -27.12 21.38
CA TYR A 398 12.31 -28.19 22.08
C TYR A 398 13.24 -29.22 22.68
#